data_0b6bd217db6ee71446a17c4649d880b4
#
_entry.id   0b6bd217db6ee71446a17c4649d880b4
#
_cell.length_a   1.000
_cell.length_b   1.000
_cell.length_c   1.000
_cell.angle_alpha   90.00
_cell.angle_beta   90.00
_cell.angle_gamma   90.00
#
_symmetry.space_group_name_H-M   'P 1'
#
loop_
_entity.id
_entity.type
_entity.pdbx_description
1 polymer ?
#
loop_
_entity_poly.entity_id
_entity_poly.type
_entity_poly.pdbx_seq_one_letter_code
_entity_poly.pdbx_strand_id
1 'polypeptide(L)'
;MTTPRRPRWLILAHAFNMDGRAASHTITDKIPYLLAEGIELVVLSGVTGEHDTRFEHHQLWSSGPSGLRFELRHVLRQRLQSRLAYRLVMLLASLLLMPAMFVERLFKPVESSWSWCFSAHRRAKALAAQRPFDLIYSTGGAFAAHLAGQSLQRALGVPWMAEIHDPMVLPGTTPRTRRQKAYADVEARICRHADLAI
;
A
#
# COMPACT_ATOMS: atom_id res chain seq x y z
N MET A 1 27.02 11.28 27.42
CA MET A 1 26.86 11.26 25.95
C MET A 1 25.55 10.53 25.64
N THR A 2 24.52 11.24 25.21
CA THR A 2 23.25 10.62 24.80
C THR A 2 23.46 9.94 23.46
N THR A 3 23.27 8.63 23.41
CA THR A 3 23.29 7.89 22.13
C THR A 3 22.28 8.55 21.17
N PRO A 4 22.67 8.93 19.95
CA PRO A 4 21.75 9.55 19.01
C PRO A 4 20.57 8.60 18.76
N ARG A 5 19.36 9.13 18.84
CA ARG A 5 18.13 8.39 18.59
C ARG A 5 18.14 7.88 17.15
N ARG A 6 17.92 6.59 16.93
CA ARG A 6 17.77 6.00 15.59
C ARG A 6 16.53 6.60 14.90
N PRO A 7 16.66 7.05 13.64
CA PRO A 7 15.50 7.50 12.89
C PRO A 7 14.52 6.35 12.67
N ARG A 8 13.22 6.62 12.83
CA ARG A 8 12.14 5.63 12.69
C ARG A 8 11.29 5.93 11.46
N TRP A 9 11.35 5.06 10.46
CA TRP A 9 10.67 5.24 9.20
C TRP A 9 9.42 4.35 9.10
N LEU A 10 8.33 4.95 8.61
CA LEU A 10 7.11 4.24 8.23
C LEU A 10 7.14 3.94 6.74
N ILE A 11 7.23 2.67 6.37
CA ILE A 11 7.17 2.22 4.98
C ILE A 11 5.75 1.75 4.66
N LEU A 12 5.16 2.32 3.61
CA LEU A 12 3.85 1.99 3.08
C LEU A 12 4.03 1.28 1.73
N ALA A 13 3.85 -0.02 1.70
CA ALA A 13 4.04 -0.85 0.50
C ALA A 13 2.97 -1.95 0.44
N HIS A 14 1.86 -1.73 -0.27
CA HIS A 14 0.78 -2.71 -0.35
C HIS A 14 1.27 -4.08 -0.88
N ALA A 15 2.10 -4.08 -1.92
CA ALA A 15 2.73 -5.29 -2.46
C ALA A 15 4.16 -5.44 -1.89
N PHE A 16 4.28 -5.87 -0.64
CA PHE A 16 5.55 -6.13 0.04
C PHE A 16 5.76 -7.65 0.18
N ASN A 17 6.99 -8.14 -0.03
CA ASN A 17 7.35 -9.57 0.02
C ASN A 17 6.37 -10.46 -0.78
N MET A 18 5.93 -9.97 -1.93
CA MET A 18 4.99 -10.67 -2.80
C MET A 18 5.73 -11.22 -4.02
N ASP A 19 5.81 -12.54 -4.13
CA ASP A 19 6.45 -13.20 -5.26
C ASP A 19 5.85 -12.82 -6.62
N GLY A 20 6.72 -12.72 -7.63
CA GLY A 20 6.32 -12.40 -9.01
C GLY A 20 5.83 -10.96 -9.22
N ARG A 21 6.13 -10.05 -8.30
CA ARG A 21 5.81 -8.63 -8.40
C ARG A 21 7.08 -7.78 -8.36
N ALA A 22 7.48 -7.18 -9.48
CA ALA A 22 8.64 -6.28 -9.55
C ALA A 22 8.55 -5.14 -8.50
N ALA A 23 7.39 -4.54 -8.36
CA ALA A 23 7.14 -3.51 -7.34
C ALA A 23 7.39 -3.97 -5.89
N SER A 24 7.28 -5.26 -5.61
CA SER A 24 7.61 -5.83 -4.31
C SER A 24 9.13 -5.88 -4.11
N HIS A 25 9.87 -6.32 -5.11
CA HIS A 25 11.33 -6.46 -5.03
C HIS A 25 12.01 -5.11 -4.82
N THR A 26 11.52 -4.04 -5.46
CA THR A 26 12.14 -2.70 -5.33
C THR A 26 12.27 -2.24 -3.88
N ILE A 27 11.28 -2.48 -3.05
CA ILE A 27 11.38 -2.10 -1.62
C ILE A 27 12.07 -3.19 -0.80
N THR A 28 11.79 -4.46 -1.06
CA THR A 28 12.37 -5.57 -0.29
C THR A 28 13.90 -5.57 -0.37
N ASP A 29 14.44 -5.26 -1.55
CA ASP A 29 15.89 -5.21 -1.78
C ASP A 29 16.57 -4.02 -1.08
N LYS A 30 15.83 -2.96 -0.76
CA LYS A 30 16.34 -1.80 0.00
C LYS A 30 16.40 -2.05 1.51
N ILE A 31 15.57 -2.94 2.04
CA ILE A 31 15.45 -3.19 3.48
C ILE A 31 16.80 -3.49 4.15
N PRO A 32 17.68 -4.38 3.63
CA PRO A 32 18.97 -4.65 4.26
C PRO A 32 19.85 -3.41 4.39
N TYR A 33 19.84 -2.54 3.40
CA TYR A 33 20.64 -1.30 3.40
C TYR A 33 20.08 -0.29 4.41
N LEU A 34 18.76 -0.12 4.48
CA LEU A 34 18.12 0.77 5.44
C LEU A 34 18.39 0.32 6.89
N LEU A 35 18.36 -0.98 7.15
CA LEU A 35 18.70 -1.54 8.45
C LEU A 35 20.18 -1.35 8.80
N ALA A 36 21.09 -1.51 7.81
CA ALA A 36 22.52 -1.28 7.99
C ALA A 36 22.86 0.17 8.34
N GLU A 37 22.09 1.14 7.80
CA GLU A 37 22.17 2.57 8.16
C GLU A 37 21.59 2.87 9.55
N GLY A 38 21.15 1.85 10.28
CA GLY A 38 20.61 1.99 11.64
C GLY A 38 19.20 2.58 11.68
N ILE A 39 18.47 2.57 10.57
CA ILE A 39 17.08 3.04 10.50
C ILE A 39 16.18 1.99 11.14
N GLU A 40 15.31 2.41 12.05
CA GLU A 40 14.26 1.57 12.59
C GLU A 40 13.07 1.57 11.64
N LEU A 41 12.74 0.40 11.10
CA LEU A 41 11.69 0.24 10.11
C LEU A 41 10.38 -0.23 10.73
N VAL A 42 9.30 0.41 10.32
CA VAL A 42 7.92 -0.06 10.51
C VAL A 42 7.29 -0.17 9.14
N VAL A 43 6.93 -1.40 8.74
CA VAL A 43 6.35 -1.66 7.42
C VAL A 43 4.87 -1.97 7.56
N LEU A 44 4.04 -1.26 6.80
CA LEU A 44 2.64 -1.63 6.58
C LEU A 44 2.48 -2.17 5.16
N SER A 45 1.95 -3.38 5.05
CA SER A 45 1.71 -4.05 3.77
C SER A 45 0.30 -4.63 3.66
N GLY A 46 -0.07 -5.08 2.46
CA GLY A 46 -1.22 -5.96 2.27
C GLY A 46 -0.91 -7.38 2.77
N VAL A 47 -1.94 -8.17 2.96
CA VAL A 47 -1.84 -9.57 3.43
C VAL A 47 -1.40 -10.55 2.33
N THR A 48 -1.04 -10.06 1.16
CA THR A 48 -0.75 -10.88 -0.04
C THR A 48 0.68 -11.39 -0.12
N GLY A 49 1.61 -10.77 0.62
CA GLY A 49 3.01 -11.18 0.69
C GLY A 49 3.36 -11.92 1.98
N GLU A 50 4.62 -12.27 2.13
CA GLU A 50 5.11 -12.94 3.33
C GLU A 50 5.40 -11.95 4.46
N HIS A 51 5.17 -12.40 5.69
CA HIS A 51 5.49 -11.62 6.88
C HIS A 51 7.01 -11.64 7.14
N ASP A 52 7.58 -10.47 7.38
CA ASP A 52 9.00 -10.31 7.70
C ASP A 52 9.15 -10.04 9.21
N THR A 53 10.05 -10.78 9.86
CA THR A 53 10.29 -10.70 11.31
C THR A 53 11.53 -9.90 11.67
N ARG A 54 12.28 -9.37 10.70
CA ARG A 54 13.51 -8.61 10.93
C ARG A 54 13.26 -7.21 11.49
N PHE A 55 12.02 -6.71 11.35
CA PHE A 55 11.57 -5.39 11.78
C PHE A 55 10.07 -5.42 12.14
N GLU A 56 9.53 -4.31 12.63
CA GLU A 56 8.11 -4.18 12.93
C GLU A 56 7.29 -4.20 11.62
N HIS A 57 6.56 -5.30 11.37
CA HIS A 57 5.79 -5.50 10.13
C HIS A 57 4.33 -5.82 10.43
N HIS A 58 3.42 -5.06 9.84
CA HIS A 58 1.98 -5.25 9.96
C HIS A 58 1.35 -5.47 8.60
N GLN A 59 0.71 -6.63 8.45
CA GLN A 59 -0.09 -6.96 7.28
C GLN A 59 -1.56 -6.56 7.50
N LEU A 60 -2.12 -5.78 6.59
CA LEU A 60 -3.44 -5.18 6.73
C LEU A 60 -4.33 -5.55 5.55
N TRP A 61 -5.58 -5.86 5.87
CA TRP A 61 -6.63 -6.07 4.87
C TRP A 61 -7.13 -4.73 4.33
N SER A 62 -7.49 -4.69 3.05
CA SER A 62 -8.22 -3.58 2.45
C SER A 62 -9.61 -3.45 3.07
N SER A 63 -10.08 -2.21 3.23
CA SER A 63 -11.39 -1.94 3.84
C SER A 63 -12.55 -2.07 2.84
N GLY A 64 -12.30 -1.95 1.54
CA GLY A 64 -13.33 -2.00 0.50
C GLY A 64 -13.47 -3.39 -0.13
N PRO A 65 -14.65 -3.67 -0.73
CA PRO A 65 -14.99 -5.01 -1.22
C PRO A 65 -14.10 -5.49 -2.37
N SER A 66 -13.65 -4.60 -3.25
CA SER A 66 -12.74 -4.99 -4.36
C SER A 66 -11.37 -5.40 -3.85
N GLY A 67 -10.81 -4.67 -2.89
CA GLY A 67 -9.54 -4.99 -2.26
C GLY A 67 -9.64 -6.28 -1.44
N LEU A 68 -10.69 -6.40 -0.64
CA LEU A 68 -10.93 -7.59 0.16
C LEU A 68 -11.01 -8.86 -0.72
N ARG A 69 -11.74 -8.80 -1.86
CA ARG A 69 -11.79 -9.90 -2.82
C ARG A 69 -10.42 -10.22 -3.44
N PHE A 70 -9.65 -9.18 -3.77
CA PHE A 70 -8.30 -9.35 -4.32
C PHE A 70 -7.38 -10.07 -3.33
N GLU A 71 -7.36 -9.64 -2.09
CA GLU A 71 -6.53 -10.19 -1.02
C GLU A 71 -6.98 -11.61 -0.63
N LEU A 72 -8.30 -11.82 -0.50
CA LEU A 72 -8.87 -13.14 -0.22
C LEU A 72 -8.46 -14.17 -1.26
N ARG A 73 -8.42 -13.80 -2.55
CA ARG A 73 -7.95 -14.67 -3.63
C ARG A 73 -6.52 -15.15 -3.40
N HIS A 74 -5.62 -14.29 -2.95
CA HIS A 74 -4.22 -14.63 -2.70
C HIS A 74 -4.09 -15.51 -1.44
N VAL A 75 -4.70 -15.10 -0.36
CA VAL A 75 -4.67 -15.85 0.91
C VAL A 75 -5.27 -17.25 0.76
N LEU A 76 -6.42 -17.39 0.10
CA LEU A 76 -7.05 -18.70 -0.12
C LEU A 76 -6.21 -19.59 -1.05
N ARG A 77 -5.55 -19.01 -2.06
CA ARG A 77 -4.69 -19.79 -2.95
C ARG A 77 -3.47 -20.37 -2.22
N GLN A 78 -2.95 -19.69 -1.22
CA GLN A 78 -1.86 -20.19 -0.38
C GLN A 78 -2.32 -21.24 0.63
N ARG A 79 -3.57 -21.12 1.15
CA ARG A 79 -4.07 -21.97 2.23
C ARG A 79 -4.83 -23.21 1.75
N LEU A 80 -5.51 -23.13 0.61
CA LEU A 80 -6.35 -24.22 0.11
C LEU A 80 -5.58 -25.07 -0.91
N GLN A 81 -5.35 -26.32 -0.57
CA GLN A 81 -4.73 -27.30 -1.48
C GLN A 81 -5.69 -27.75 -2.57
N SER A 82 -7.00 -27.84 -2.27
CA SER A 82 -8.03 -28.26 -3.22
C SER A 82 -8.42 -27.13 -4.17
N ARG A 83 -8.21 -27.34 -5.48
CA ARG A 83 -8.64 -26.42 -6.54
C ARG A 83 -10.15 -26.22 -6.58
N LEU A 84 -10.93 -27.27 -6.27
CA LEU A 84 -12.39 -27.20 -6.24
C LEU A 84 -12.86 -26.34 -5.07
N ALA A 85 -12.36 -26.60 -3.86
CA ALA A 85 -12.67 -25.81 -2.67
C ALA A 85 -12.33 -24.33 -2.89
N TYR A 86 -11.15 -24.04 -3.44
CA TYR A 86 -10.76 -22.67 -3.80
C TYR A 86 -11.77 -22.00 -4.76
N ARG A 87 -12.16 -22.71 -5.85
CA ARG A 87 -13.11 -22.17 -6.83
C ARG A 87 -14.47 -21.89 -6.20
N LEU A 88 -14.98 -22.81 -5.39
CA LEU A 88 -16.28 -22.67 -4.72
C LEU A 88 -16.28 -21.49 -3.73
N VAL A 89 -15.27 -21.40 -2.87
CA VAL A 89 -15.16 -20.31 -1.90
C VAL A 89 -15.01 -18.97 -2.63
N MET A 90 -14.21 -18.90 -3.68
CA MET A 90 -14.04 -17.67 -4.46
C MET A 90 -15.29 -17.28 -5.26
N LEU A 91 -16.08 -18.25 -5.73
CA LEU A 91 -17.37 -17.99 -6.36
C LEU A 91 -18.34 -17.38 -5.35
N LEU A 92 -18.51 -18.00 -4.19
CA LEU A 92 -19.39 -17.49 -3.12
C LEU A 92 -18.96 -16.11 -2.64
N ALA A 93 -17.68 -15.91 -2.37
CA ALA A 93 -17.14 -14.59 -1.98
C ALA A 93 -17.38 -13.54 -3.08
N SER A 94 -17.21 -13.92 -4.36
CA SER A 94 -17.47 -13.01 -5.48
C SER A 94 -18.94 -12.64 -5.60
N LEU A 95 -19.86 -13.59 -5.44
CA LEU A 95 -21.29 -13.33 -5.48
C LEU A 95 -21.73 -12.41 -4.35
N LEU A 96 -21.24 -12.65 -3.13
CA LEU A 96 -21.56 -11.82 -1.95
C LEU A 96 -21.01 -10.39 -2.08
N LEU A 97 -19.79 -10.24 -2.60
CA LEU A 97 -19.14 -8.92 -2.71
C LEU A 97 -19.53 -8.16 -3.98
N MET A 98 -20.10 -8.83 -5.00
CA MET A 98 -20.38 -8.25 -6.31
C MET A 98 -21.23 -6.97 -6.26
N PRO A 99 -22.34 -6.90 -5.53
CA PRO A 99 -23.15 -5.66 -5.47
C PRO A 99 -22.35 -4.49 -4.91
N ALA A 100 -21.63 -4.71 -3.81
CA ALA A 100 -20.81 -3.68 -3.19
C ALA A 100 -19.62 -3.25 -4.08
N MET A 101 -18.99 -4.20 -4.79
CA MET A 101 -17.95 -3.92 -5.76
C MET A 101 -18.47 -3.12 -6.96
N PHE A 102 -19.69 -3.39 -7.41
CA PHE A 102 -20.32 -2.62 -8.48
C PHE A 102 -20.51 -1.17 -8.06
N VAL A 103 -21.07 -0.94 -6.88
CA VAL A 103 -21.23 0.42 -6.32
C VAL A 103 -19.86 1.08 -6.16
N GLU A 104 -18.87 0.38 -5.59
CA GLU A 104 -17.50 0.91 -5.45
C GLU A 104 -16.92 1.39 -6.79
N ARG A 105 -17.06 0.60 -7.87
CA ARG A 105 -16.56 0.96 -9.21
C ARG A 105 -17.24 2.16 -9.83
N LEU A 106 -18.51 2.40 -9.52
CA LEU A 106 -19.22 3.60 -9.99
C LEU A 106 -18.60 4.88 -9.42
N PHE A 107 -18.18 4.84 -8.15
CA PHE A 107 -17.63 6.02 -7.45
C PHE A 107 -16.10 6.10 -7.52
N LYS A 108 -15.42 4.96 -7.54
CA LYS A 108 -13.95 4.84 -7.52
C LYS A 108 -13.44 3.91 -8.61
N PRO A 109 -13.35 4.38 -9.87
CA PRO A 109 -12.88 3.56 -11.01
C PRO A 109 -11.34 3.43 -11.03
N VAL A 110 -10.76 3.00 -9.92
CA VAL A 110 -9.31 2.85 -9.73
C VAL A 110 -8.94 1.38 -9.46
N GLU A 111 -7.73 1.12 -9.00
CA GLU A 111 -7.30 -0.23 -8.64
C GLU A 111 -8.13 -0.83 -7.49
N SER A 112 -8.19 -2.17 -7.43
CA SER A 112 -9.01 -2.86 -6.41
C SER A 112 -8.51 -2.65 -4.98
N SER A 113 -7.21 -2.45 -4.79
CA SER A 113 -6.59 -2.27 -3.47
C SER A 113 -6.65 -0.83 -2.93
N TRP A 114 -7.25 0.13 -3.66
CA TRP A 114 -7.24 1.54 -3.27
C TRP A 114 -7.68 1.81 -1.82
N SER A 115 -8.65 1.05 -1.33
CA SER A 115 -9.22 1.21 0.02
C SER A 115 -8.30 0.72 1.16
N TRP A 116 -7.18 0.07 0.81
CA TRP A 116 -6.15 -0.27 1.77
C TRP A 116 -5.57 0.97 2.48
N CYS A 117 -5.58 2.12 1.80
CA CYS A 117 -5.12 3.39 2.37
C CYS A 117 -5.81 3.72 3.72
N PHE A 118 -7.07 3.34 3.92
CA PHE A 118 -7.80 3.60 5.18
C PHE A 118 -7.28 2.71 6.33
N SER A 119 -7.04 1.43 6.06
CA SER A 119 -6.47 0.50 7.04
C SER A 119 -5.05 0.93 7.43
N ALA A 120 -4.23 1.29 6.43
CA ALA A 120 -2.89 1.80 6.63
C ALA A 120 -2.88 3.11 7.45
N HIS A 121 -3.74 4.07 7.09
CA HIS A 121 -3.86 5.33 7.82
C HIS A 121 -4.23 5.11 9.30
N ARG A 122 -5.26 4.29 9.57
CA ARG A 122 -5.69 3.98 10.93
C ARG A 122 -4.58 3.32 11.75
N ARG A 123 -3.90 2.31 11.17
CA ARG A 123 -2.82 1.60 11.86
C ARG A 123 -1.62 2.50 12.12
N ALA A 124 -1.19 3.27 11.13
CA ALA A 124 -0.07 4.19 11.26
C ALA A 124 -0.31 5.26 12.34
N LYS A 125 -1.53 5.82 12.42
CA LYS A 125 -1.88 6.77 13.50
C LYS A 125 -1.79 6.14 14.89
N ALA A 126 -2.26 4.91 15.04
CA ALA A 126 -2.17 4.20 16.32
C ALA A 126 -0.71 3.93 16.72
N LEU A 127 0.16 3.61 15.76
CA LEU A 127 1.59 3.41 16.00
C LEU A 127 2.32 4.74 16.30
N ALA A 128 1.98 5.81 15.57
CA ALA A 128 2.55 7.14 15.79
C ALA A 128 2.18 7.71 17.17
N ALA A 129 1.00 7.39 17.69
CA ALA A 129 0.57 7.78 19.05
C ALA A 129 1.40 7.11 20.16
N GLN A 130 1.94 5.93 19.91
CA GLN A 130 2.83 5.24 20.81
C GLN A 130 4.26 5.78 20.72
N ARG A 131 4.74 5.96 19.48
CA ARG A 131 6.05 6.50 19.17
C ARG A 131 6.05 7.15 17.78
N PRO A 132 6.46 8.44 17.67
CA PRO A 132 6.41 9.19 16.42
C PRO A 132 7.35 8.60 15.36
N PHE A 133 7.01 8.83 14.09
CA PHE A 133 7.85 8.57 12.94
C PHE A 133 8.65 9.81 12.57
N ASP A 134 9.83 9.61 11.97
CA ASP A 134 10.68 10.68 11.44
C ASP A 134 10.48 10.86 9.93
N LEU A 135 10.04 9.80 9.23
CA LEU A 135 9.75 9.83 7.79
C LEU A 135 8.62 8.85 7.45
N ILE A 136 7.76 9.25 6.52
CA ILE A 136 6.81 8.38 5.83
C ILE A 136 7.36 8.10 4.43
N TYR A 137 7.51 6.83 4.08
CA TYR A 137 7.97 6.40 2.77
C TYR A 137 6.90 5.53 2.11
N SER A 138 6.27 6.02 1.04
CA SER A 138 5.32 5.25 0.25
C SER A 138 5.94 4.82 -1.07
N THR A 139 5.80 3.55 -1.42
CA THR A 139 6.46 2.97 -2.59
C THR A 139 5.57 2.00 -3.34
N GLY A 140 5.84 1.86 -4.63
CA GLY A 140 5.21 0.92 -5.53
C GLY A 140 4.34 1.57 -6.60
N GLY A 141 3.80 0.75 -7.50
CA GLY A 141 2.76 1.14 -8.44
C GLY A 141 1.36 1.17 -7.79
N ALA A 142 1.27 0.95 -6.47
CA ALA A 142 0.01 0.89 -5.75
C ALA A 142 -0.44 2.28 -5.33
N PHE A 143 -1.48 2.74 -5.96
CA PHE A 143 -2.22 3.96 -5.67
C PHE A 143 -2.54 4.14 -4.16
N ALA A 144 -2.89 3.04 -3.49
CA ALA A 144 -3.26 3.03 -2.08
C ALA A 144 -2.13 3.47 -1.13
N ALA A 145 -0.88 3.09 -1.40
CA ALA A 145 0.26 3.45 -0.57
C ALA A 145 0.49 4.96 -0.58
N HIS A 146 0.42 5.59 -1.76
CA HIS A 146 0.61 7.03 -1.90
C HIS A 146 -0.56 7.83 -1.31
N LEU A 147 -1.81 7.37 -1.45
CA LEU A 147 -2.95 7.98 -0.78
C LEU A 147 -2.81 7.94 0.75
N ALA A 148 -2.34 6.82 1.28
CA ALA A 148 -2.06 6.70 2.71
C ALA A 148 -0.92 7.65 3.13
N GLY A 149 0.17 7.74 2.36
CA GLY A 149 1.29 8.63 2.60
C GLY A 149 0.87 10.09 2.70
N GLN A 150 0.14 10.59 1.69
CA GLN A 150 -0.40 11.95 1.68
C GLN A 150 -1.32 12.23 2.88
N SER A 151 -2.20 11.29 3.18
CA SER A 151 -3.15 11.44 4.29
C SER A 151 -2.44 11.47 5.65
N LEU A 152 -1.39 10.68 5.82
CA LEU A 152 -0.59 10.61 7.04
C LEU A 152 0.32 11.82 7.21
N GLN A 153 0.97 12.30 6.13
CA GLN A 153 1.73 13.56 6.16
C GLN A 153 0.90 14.69 6.75
N ARG A 154 -0.34 14.86 6.24
CA ARG A 154 -1.25 15.89 6.75
C ARG A 154 -1.68 15.68 8.21
N ALA A 155 -1.89 14.42 8.59
CA ALA A 155 -2.39 14.09 9.92
C ALA A 155 -1.31 14.11 11.02
N LEU A 156 -0.05 13.84 10.65
CA LEU A 156 1.06 13.67 11.60
C LEU A 156 2.10 14.79 11.50
N GLY A 157 2.09 15.60 10.42
CA GLY A 157 3.10 16.63 10.17
C GLY A 157 4.52 16.05 9.93
N VAL A 158 4.61 14.79 9.48
CA VAL A 158 5.86 14.06 9.25
C VAL A 158 6.22 14.16 7.77
N PRO A 159 7.50 14.40 7.40
CA PRO A 159 7.94 14.42 6.01
C PRO A 159 7.53 13.15 5.25
N TRP A 160 7.12 13.32 3.99
CA TRP A 160 6.66 12.23 3.13
C TRP A 160 7.51 12.11 1.87
N MET A 161 8.12 10.95 1.69
CA MET A 161 8.81 10.53 0.47
C MET A 161 7.93 9.57 -0.33
N ALA A 162 7.73 9.84 -1.61
CA ALA A 162 6.96 9.01 -2.52
C ALA A 162 7.84 8.47 -3.64
N GLU A 163 7.90 7.15 -3.78
CA GLU A 163 8.59 6.48 -4.88
C GLU A 163 7.56 5.88 -5.84
N ILE A 164 7.54 6.38 -7.07
CA ILE A 164 6.63 5.96 -8.13
C ILE A 164 7.42 5.11 -9.12
N HIS A 165 7.10 3.80 -9.22
CA HIS A 165 7.85 2.89 -10.10
C HIS A 165 7.52 3.10 -11.58
N ASP A 166 6.25 3.40 -11.88
CA ASP A 166 5.77 3.63 -13.25
C ASP A 166 4.90 4.89 -13.27
N PRO A 167 4.96 5.71 -14.32
CA PRO A 167 4.05 6.83 -14.47
C PRO A 167 2.60 6.36 -14.41
N MET A 168 1.79 7.01 -13.60
CA MET A 168 0.36 6.67 -13.48
C MET A 168 -0.42 7.03 -14.75
N VAL A 169 0.10 8.02 -15.50
CA VAL A 169 -0.37 8.41 -16.82
C VAL A 169 0.81 8.52 -17.75
N LEU A 170 0.70 7.94 -18.95
CA LEU A 170 1.77 8.00 -19.96
C LEU A 170 2.09 9.45 -20.33
N PRO A 171 3.38 9.85 -20.36
CA PRO A 171 3.79 11.18 -20.76
C PRO A 171 3.22 11.59 -22.13
N GLY A 172 2.78 12.82 -22.26
CA GLY A 172 2.20 13.38 -23.49
C GLY A 172 0.77 12.91 -23.81
N THR A 173 0.15 12.10 -22.92
CA THR A 173 -1.25 11.69 -23.11
C THR A 173 -2.22 12.57 -22.33
N THR A 174 -3.35 12.92 -22.95
CA THR A 174 -4.43 13.61 -22.25
C THR A 174 -5.39 12.59 -21.63
N PRO A 175 -5.58 12.61 -20.28
CA PRO A 175 -6.49 11.66 -19.63
C PRO A 175 -7.93 11.82 -20.13
N ARG A 176 -8.49 10.79 -20.79
CA ARG A 176 -9.83 10.82 -21.38
C ARG A 176 -10.85 10.09 -20.50
N THR A 177 -10.48 8.93 -19.95
CA THR A 177 -11.39 8.12 -19.13
C THR A 177 -11.42 8.61 -17.67
N ARG A 178 -12.50 8.30 -16.94
CA ARG A 178 -12.61 8.57 -15.49
C ARG A 178 -11.45 7.96 -14.72
N ARG A 179 -11.02 6.75 -15.10
CA ARG A 179 -9.88 6.07 -14.49
C ARG A 179 -8.58 6.85 -14.71
N GLN A 180 -8.27 7.21 -15.96
CA GLN A 180 -7.07 7.98 -16.29
C GLN A 180 -7.03 9.33 -15.55
N LYS A 181 -8.18 10.02 -15.47
CA LYS A 181 -8.29 11.28 -14.72
C LYS A 181 -8.01 11.09 -13.23
N ALA A 182 -8.51 9.99 -12.63
CA ALA A 182 -8.24 9.68 -11.23
C ALA A 182 -6.76 9.40 -10.97
N TYR A 183 -6.09 8.67 -11.88
CA TYR A 183 -4.65 8.42 -11.78
C TYR A 183 -3.83 9.70 -11.97
N ALA A 184 -4.17 10.54 -12.95
CA ALA A 184 -3.51 11.84 -13.15
C ALA A 184 -3.67 12.76 -11.94
N ASP A 185 -4.85 12.77 -11.31
CA ASP A 185 -5.09 13.56 -10.10
C ASP A 185 -4.20 13.10 -8.93
N VAL A 186 -4.03 11.79 -8.74
CA VAL A 186 -3.16 11.28 -7.68
C VAL A 186 -1.69 11.56 -7.96
N GLU A 187 -1.22 11.34 -9.19
CA GLU A 187 0.15 11.68 -9.58
C GLU A 187 0.43 13.18 -9.35
N ALA A 188 -0.48 14.04 -9.80
CA ALA A 188 -0.38 15.49 -9.57
C ALA A 188 -0.40 15.87 -8.07
N ARG A 189 -1.13 15.12 -7.23
CA ARG A 189 -1.11 15.33 -5.77
C ARG A 189 0.21 14.90 -5.15
N ILE A 190 0.79 13.78 -5.60
CA ILE A 190 2.10 13.32 -5.13
C ILE A 190 3.13 14.40 -5.45
N CYS A 191 3.22 14.83 -6.71
CA CYS A 191 4.18 15.85 -7.15
C CYS A 191 4.03 17.20 -6.41
N ARG A 192 2.82 17.54 -5.96
CA ARG A 192 2.56 18.81 -5.24
C ARG A 192 2.80 18.74 -3.75
N HIS A 193 2.68 17.58 -3.14
CA HIS A 193 2.60 17.44 -1.67
C HIS A 193 3.68 16.57 -1.07
N ALA A 194 4.31 15.65 -1.82
CA ALA A 194 5.43 14.92 -1.31
C ALA A 194 6.63 15.86 -1.10
N ASP A 195 7.31 15.72 0.02
CA ASP A 195 8.54 16.48 0.31
C ASP A 195 9.68 16.01 -0.61
N LEU A 196 9.63 14.73 -1.04
CA LEU A 196 10.48 14.14 -2.06
C LEU A 196 9.68 13.15 -2.90
N ALA A 197 9.71 13.29 -4.22
CA ALA A 197 9.17 12.34 -5.19
C ALA A 197 10.31 11.79 -6.06
N ILE A 198 10.41 10.47 -6.20
CA ILE A 198 11.42 9.75 -6.98
C ILE A 198 10.77 8.67 -7.84
#